data_54e78f6ebc63fc36896a6bd658188ade
#
_entry.id   54e78f6ebc63fc36896a6bd658188ade
#
_cell.length_a   1.000
_cell.length_b   1.000
_cell.length_c   1.000
_cell.angle_alpha   90.00
_cell.angle_beta   90.00
_cell.angle_gamma   90.00
#
_symmetry.space_group_name_H-M   'P 1'
#
loop_
_entity.id
_entity.type
_entity.pdbx_description
1 polymer ?
#
loop_
_entity_poly.entity_id
_entity_poly.type
_entity_poly.pdbx_seq_one_letter_code
_entity_poly.pdbx_strand_id
1 'polypeptide(L)'
;FLITNRNYRELVGNELMELEPKAKIKLMGAGVMARVTNLNWIKGIRTYQELLFVVRGMETSEMDPDKIARTIVDSPLLTFLSKSHEGNPPYHFRLELKSKKDLGQKSVFLKKVASKIEILSDRKLINTTENYEFELRLIENKLGNCNIMVKLYTLKDTRFSYRRDVMPTSIKPVNAALTAALSKEYMKEDAQVLDPFCGVGTML
;
A
#
# COMPACT_ATOMS: atom_id res chain seq x y z
N PHE A 1 5.79 3.17 1.01
CA PHE A 1 6.17 2.00 0.22
C PHE A 1 5.17 1.83 -0.92
N LEU A 2 5.67 1.83 -2.14
CA LEU A 2 4.89 1.62 -3.37
C LEU A 2 5.00 0.14 -3.75
N ILE A 3 3.89 -0.60 -3.67
CA ILE A 3 3.87 -2.00 -4.11
C ILE A 3 3.82 -2.03 -5.64
N THR A 4 4.74 -2.78 -6.24
CA THR A 4 4.76 -3.07 -7.67
C THR A 4 5.45 -4.40 -7.95
N ASN A 5 5.30 -4.92 -9.15
CA ASN A 5 6.02 -6.11 -9.58
C ASN A 5 7.54 -5.84 -9.62
N ARG A 6 8.32 -6.85 -9.32
CA ARG A 6 9.79 -6.80 -9.30
C ARG A 6 10.40 -6.17 -10.57
N ASN A 7 9.82 -6.44 -11.71
CA ASN A 7 10.34 -5.99 -13.01
C ASN A 7 10.07 -4.50 -13.29
N TYR A 8 9.14 -3.86 -12.56
CA TYR A 8 8.74 -2.47 -12.78
C TYR A 8 9.20 -1.50 -11.68
N ARG A 9 10.04 -1.97 -10.75
CA ARG A 9 10.50 -1.14 -9.62
C ARG A 9 11.32 0.06 -10.04
N GLU A 10 12.18 -0.11 -11.03
CA GLU A 10 12.99 0.97 -11.58
C GLU A 10 12.11 2.02 -12.26
N LEU A 11 11.16 1.59 -13.09
CA LEU A 11 10.18 2.48 -13.70
C LEU A 11 9.44 3.31 -12.66
N VAL A 12 8.84 2.66 -11.66
CA VAL A 12 8.09 3.35 -10.59
C VAL A 12 9.00 4.28 -9.78
N GLY A 13 10.25 3.86 -9.54
CA GLY A 13 11.23 4.67 -8.83
C GLY A 13 11.64 5.92 -9.61
N ASN A 14 11.85 5.80 -10.91
CA ASN A 14 12.19 6.90 -11.79
C ASN A 14 11.05 7.91 -11.90
N GLU A 15 9.80 7.44 -12.14
CA GLU A 15 8.61 8.31 -12.13
C GLU A 15 8.47 9.08 -10.81
N LEU A 16 8.76 8.42 -9.66
CA LEU A 16 8.73 9.11 -8.37
C LEU A 16 9.81 10.19 -8.27
N MET A 17 11.03 9.92 -8.71
CA MET A 17 12.12 10.89 -8.67
C MET A 17 11.91 12.07 -9.62
N GLU A 18 11.23 11.86 -10.75
CA GLU A 18 10.84 12.94 -11.67
C GLU A 18 9.86 13.91 -10.99
N LEU A 19 8.89 13.39 -10.23
CA LEU A 19 7.86 14.21 -9.57
C LEU A 19 8.29 14.75 -8.19
N GLU A 20 9.20 14.06 -7.51
CA GLU A 20 9.74 14.43 -6.20
C GLU A 20 11.28 14.23 -6.22
N PRO A 21 12.04 15.18 -6.80
CA PRO A 21 13.50 15.07 -6.96
C PRO A 21 14.27 14.93 -5.64
N LYS A 22 13.65 15.31 -4.52
CA LYS A 22 14.24 15.15 -3.17
C LYS A 22 13.95 13.79 -2.54
N ALA A 23 13.19 12.93 -3.21
CA ALA A 23 12.89 11.59 -2.72
C ALA A 23 14.17 10.74 -2.59
N LYS A 24 14.27 10.00 -1.49
CA LYS A 24 15.30 8.95 -1.33
C LYS A 24 14.62 7.61 -1.51
N ILE A 25 15.00 6.88 -2.54
CA ILE A 25 14.40 5.59 -2.87
C ILE A 25 15.33 4.43 -2.60
N LYS A 26 14.73 3.26 -2.33
CA LYS A 26 15.39 1.96 -2.26
C LYS A 26 14.50 0.91 -2.91
N LEU A 27 15.04 0.21 -3.90
CA LEU A 27 14.33 -0.89 -4.56
C LEU A 27 14.28 -2.10 -3.64
N MET A 28 13.08 -2.62 -3.42
CA MET A 28 12.82 -3.78 -2.57
C MET A 28 12.23 -4.93 -3.40
N GLY A 29 12.17 -6.14 -2.85
CA GLY A 29 11.63 -7.31 -3.56
C GLY A 29 10.21 -7.13 -4.11
N ALA A 30 9.36 -6.42 -3.38
CA ALA A 30 7.92 -6.25 -3.70
C ALA A 30 7.56 -4.80 -4.08
N GLY A 31 8.53 -3.92 -4.34
CA GLY A 31 8.22 -2.54 -4.69
C GLY A 31 9.34 -1.55 -4.39
N VAL A 32 8.97 -0.29 -4.20
CA VAL A 32 9.88 0.83 -3.97
C VAL A 32 9.62 1.42 -2.59
N MET A 33 10.62 1.36 -1.73
CA MET A 33 10.64 2.13 -0.48
C MET A 33 11.07 3.54 -0.81
N ALA A 34 10.29 4.53 -0.34
CA ALA A 34 10.63 5.92 -0.58
C ALA A 34 10.49 6.75 0.71
N ARG A 35 11.43 7.66 0.92
CA ARG A 35 11.30 8.77 1.87
C ARG A 35 11.03 10.04 1.07
N VAL A 36 9.87 10.63 1.29
CA VAL A 36 9.37 11.81 0.55
C VAL A 36 9.07 12.94 1.51
N THR A 37 8.98 14.16 0.99
CA THR A 37 8.66 15.36 1.78
C THR A 37 7.17 15.65 1.81
N ASN A 38 6.45 15.22 0.77
CA ASN A 38 4.99 15.39 0.62
C ASN A 38 4.40 14.24 -0.20
N LEU A 39 3.09 14.26 -0.38
CA LEU A 39 2.35 13.25 -1.13
C LEU A 39 1.67 13.80 -2.40
N ASN A 40 2.05 14.98 -2.86
CA ASN A 40 1.42 15.62 -4.04
C ASN A 40 1.62 14.81 -5.33
N TRP A 41 2.71 14.04 -5.41
CA TRP A 41 3.04 13.14 -6.52
C TRP A 41 2.11 11.93 -6.65
N ILE A 42 1.34 11.57 -5.60
CA ILE A 42 0.49 10.36 -5.59
C ILE A 42 -0.40 10.25 -6.82
N LYS A 43 -0.99 11.36 -7.27
CA LYS A 43 -1.90 11.37 -8.41
C LYS A 43 -1.17 11.27 -9.75
N GLY A 44 0.11 11.63 -9.81
CA GLY A 44 0.93 11.62 -11.02
C GLY A 44 1.44 10.23 -11.41
N ILE A 45 1.66 9.34 -10.43
CA ILE A 45 2.18 7.99 -10.69
C ILE A 45 1.03 6.99 -10.72
N ARG A 46 0.86 6.30 -11.85
CA ARG A 46 -0.19 5.28 -12.04
C ARG A 46 0.34 3.85 -12.09
N THR A 47 1.65 3.66 -12.09
CA THR A 47 2.33 2.37 -12.33
C THR A 47 2.54 1.50 -11.09
N TYR A 48 2.25 1.99 -9.88
CA TYR A 48 2.25 1.17 -8.67
C TYR A 48 0.85 0.64 -8.32
N GLN A 49 0.80 -0.50 -7.64
CA GLN A 49 -0.47 -1.16 -7.26
C GLN A 49 -1.10 -0.53 -6.03
N GLU A 50 -0.33 -0.41 -4.95
CA GLU A 50 -0.79 0.08 -3.65
C GLU A 50 0.26 0.96 -2.99
N LEU A 51 -0.21 1.92 -2.20
CA LEU A 51 0.60 2.74 -1.31
C LEU A 51 0.45 2.25 0.12
N LEU A 52 1.57 1.94 0.76
CA LEU A 52 1.63 1.61 2.18
C LEU A 52 2.56 2.59 2.90
N PHE A 53 2.17 2.97 4.10
CA PHE A 53 3.00 3.80 4.97
C PHE A 53 3.86 2.92 5.87
N VAL A 54 5.10 3.31 6.06
CA VAL A 54 6.04 2.67 6.96
C VAL A 54 6.20 3.56 8.18
N VAL A 55 5.71 3.10 9.31
CA VAL A 55 5.84 3.77 10.60
C VAL A 55 7.10 3.23 11.28
N ARG A 56 7.93 4.13 11.80
CA ARG A 56 9.21 3.75 12.44
C ARG A 56 8.97 2.81 13.61
N GLY A 57 9.78 1.76 13.71
CA GLY A 57 9.72 0.80 14.80
C GLY A 57 8.64 -0.28 14.64
N MET A 58 7.87 -0.29 13.54
CA MET A 58 6.84 -1.31 13.30
C MET A 58 7.43 -2.54 12.62
N GLU A 59 8.39 -3.18 13.28
CA GLU A 59 9.00 -4.44 12.83
C GLU A 59 9.34 -5.32 14.03
N THR A 60 9.20 -6.63 13.90
CA THR A 60 9.56 -7.61 14.92
C THR A 60 10.45 -8.70 14.34
N SER A 61 11.31 -9.27 15.17
CA SER A 61 12.16 -10.41 14.80
C SER A 61 11.41 -11.73 14.73
N GLU A 62 10.16 -11.78 15.19
CA GLU A 62 9.37 -13.01 15.31
C GLU A 62 7.91 -12.77 14.97
N MET A 63 7.25 -13.82 14.47
CA MET A 63 5.81 -13.88 14.24
C MET A 63 5.07 -14.28 15.52
N ASP A 64 5.27 -13.52 16.59
CA ASP A 64 4.62 -13.70 17.87
C ASP A 64 3.52 -12.65 18.11
N PRO A 65 2.27 -13.05 18.50
CA PRO A 65 1.16 -12.13 18.67
C PRO A 65 1.39 -11.05 19.74
N ASP A 66 2.08 -11.38 20.83
CA ASP A 66 2.35 -10.41 21.91
C ASP A 66 3.37 -9.38 21.47
N LYS A 67 4.47 -9.84 20.84
CA LYS A 67 5.51 -8.95 20.33
C LYS A 67 4.95 -8.02 19.25
N ILE A 68 4.15 -8.54 18.32
CA ILE A 68 3.52 -7.74 17.26
C ILE A 68 2.60 -6.68 17.86
N ALA A 69 1.72 -7.06 18.79
CA ALA A 69 0.78 -6.13 19.40
C ALA A 69 1.51 -5.02 20.19
N ARG A 70 2.51 -5.37 20.99
CA ARG A 70 3.35 -4.38 21.70
C ARG A 70 4.07 -3.45 20.72
N THR A 71 4.71 -4.01 19.70
CA THR A 71 5.40 -3.23 18.67
C THR A 71 4.48 -2.22 17.99
N ILE A 72 3.22 -2.58 17.73
CA ILE A 72 2.23 -1.67 17.13
C ILE A 72 1.85 -0.57 18.12
N VAL A 73 1.55 -0.92 19.36
CA VAL A 73 1.06 0.05 20.37
C VAL A 73 2.17 0.98 20.84
N ASP A 74 3.39 0.47 21.03
CA ASP A 74 4.55 1.26 21.44
C ASP A 74 5.13 2.12 20.32
N SER A 75 4.72 1.89 19.07
CA SER A 75 5.15 2.67 17.92
C SER A 75 4.46 4.05 17.89
N PRO A 76 4.97 5.01 17.10
CA PRO A 76 4.31 6.29 16.90
C PRO A 76 3.06 6.21 15.99
N LEU A 77 2.38 5.06 15.90
CA LEU A 77 1.20 4.85 15.05
C LEU A 77 0.07 5.82 15.40
N LEU A 78 -0.27 5.98 16.69
CA LEU A 78 -1.33 6.91 17.10
C LEU A 78 -1.00 8.35 16.72
N THR A 79 0.27 8.77 16.87
CA THR A 79 0.73 10.09 16.44
C THR A 79 0.68 10.23 14.92
N PHE A 80 1.01 9.16 14.18
CA PHE A 80 0.88 9.15 12.73
C PHE A 80 -0.58 9.29 12.30
N LEU A 81 -1.51 8.54 12.91
CA LEU A 81 -2.94 8.61 12.61
C LEU A 81 -3.52 9.98 12.93
N SER A 82 -3.22 10.56 14.09
CA SER A 82 -3.72 11.88 14.49
C SER A 82 -3.28 13.03 13.55
N LYS A 83 -2.17 12.84 12.82
CA LYS A 83 -1.64 13.85 11.88
C LYS A 83 -2.05 13.63 10.42
N SER A 84 -2.33 12.40 10.03
CA SER A 84 -2.55 12.00 8.64
C SER A 84 -3.95 11.47 8.35
N HIS A 85 -4.78 11.36 9.37
CA HIS A 85 -6.14 10.85 9.30
C HIS A 85 -7.09 11.83 9.97
N GLU A 86 -8.22 12.14 9.33
CA GLU A 86 -9.29 12.94 9.92
C GLU A 86 -10.08 12.06 10.91
N GLY A 87 -10.11 12.45 12.17
CA GLY A 87 -10.85 11.74 13.22
C GLY A 87 -10.09 11.66 14.54
N ASN A 88 -10.84 11.30 15.57
CA ASN A 88 -10.33 11.09 16.92
C ASN A 88 -10.46 9.61 17.32
N PRO A 89 -9.65 9.10 18.27
CA PRO A 89 -9.85 7.75 18.78
C PRO A 89 -11.27 7.52 19.31
N PRO A 90 -11.83 6.31 19.23
CA PRO A 90 -11.14 5.09 18.75
C PRO A 90 -11.01 5.04 17.23
N TYR A 91 -9.82 4.63 16.76
CA TYR A 91 -9.59 4.37 15.34
C TYR A 91 -9.90 2.91 14.99
N HIS A 92 -10.63 2.69 13.91
CA HIS A 92 -11.03 1.38 13.46
C HIS A 92 -10.04 0.81 12.44
N PHE A 93 -9.54 -0.38 12.72
CA PHE A 93 -8.57 -1.04 11.85
C PHE A 93 -8.96 -2.46 11.49
N ARG A 94 -8.41 -2.93 10.40
CA ARG A 94 -8.39 -4.35 10.07
C ARG A 94 -6.95 -4.86 10.01
N LEU A 95 -6.78 -6.17 10.26
CA LEU A 95 -5.50 -6.86 10.10
C LEU A 95 -5.49 -7.69 8.81
N GLU A 96 -4.38 -7.62 8.08
CA GLU A 96 -4.08 -8.52 6.98
C GLU A 96 -2.72 -9.18 7.20
N LEU A 97 -2.65 -10.52 7.02
CA LEU A 97 -1.42 -11.28 7.15
C LEU A 97 -0.97 -11.80 5.78
N LYS A 98 0.19 -11.36 5.34
CA LYS A 98 0.93 -11.91 4.20
C LYS A 98 1.99 -12.89 4.71
N SER A 99 1.64 -14.17 4.76
CA SER A 99 2.47 -15.26 5.28
C SER A 99 2.19 -16.54 4.48
N LYS A 100 3.09 -17.50 4.60
CA LYS A 100 2.93 -18.85 4.02
C LYS A 100 2.05 -19.76 4.87
N LYS A 101 1.64 -19.33 6.06
CA LYS A 101 0.73 -20.11 6.93
C LYS A 101 -0.60 -20.38 6.24
N ASP A 102 -1.26 -21.50 6.56
CA ASP A 102 -2.59 -21.80 6.04
C ASP A 102 -3.66 -20.82 6.55
N LEU A 103 -4.85 -20.83 5.93
CA LEU A 103 -5.94 -19.90 6.26
C LEU A 103 -6.47 -20.06 7.69
N GLY A 104 -6.57 -21.29 8.20
CA GLY A 104 -7.04 -21.54 9.56
C GLY A 104 -6.06 -20.98 10.60
N GLN A 105 -4.78 -21.25 10.43
CA GLN A 105 -3.73 -20.71 11.28
C GLN A 105 -3.69 -19.17 11.22
N LYS A 106 -3.86 -18.57 10.04
CA LYS A 106 -3.92 -17.11 9.87
C LYS A 106 -5.05 -16.47 10.64
N SER A 107 -6.26 -17.02 10.55
CA SER A 107 -7.44 -16.47 11.24
C SER A 107 -7.26 -16.46 12.76
N VAL A 108 -6.83 -17.58 13.34
CA VAL A 108 -6.57 -17.68 14.79
C VAL A 108 -5.48 -16.71 15.22
N PHE A 109 -4.40 -16.64 14.46
CA PHE A 109 -3.29 -15.72 14.73
C PHE A 109 -3.75 -14.26 14.72
N LEU A 110 -4.47 -13.83 13.67
CA LEU A 110 -4.96 -12.46 13.55
C LEU A 110 -5.94 -12.07 14.66
N LYS A 111 -6.83 -12.98 15.08
CA LYS A 111 -7.73 -12.73 16.22
C LYS A 111 -6.95 -12.48 17.52
N LYS A 112 -5.88 -13.26 17.77
CA LYS A 112 -5.03 -13.07 18.95
C LYS A 112 -4.31 -11.72 18.91
N VAL A 113 -3.72 -11.36 17.76
CA VAL A 113 -3.05 -10.06 17.60
C VAL A 113 -4.04 -8.91 17.80
N ALA A 114 -5.21 -8.96 17.16
CA ALA A 114 -6.25 -7.93 17.26
C ALA A 114 -6.69 -7.69 18.70
N SER A 115 -7.08 -8.74 19.42
CA SER A 115 -7.50 -8.63 20.83
C SER A 115 -6.42 -8.01 21.72
N LYS A 116 -5.14 -8.36 21.50
CA LYS A 116 -4.03 -7.78 22.25
C LYS A 116 -3.80 -6.31 21.94
N ILE A 117 -3.91 -5.89 20.67
CA ILE A 117 -3.82 -4.48 20.28
C ILE A 117 -4.94 -3.68 20.95
N GLU A 118 -6.18 -4.16 20.96
CA GLU A 118 -7.29 -3.47 21.60
C GLU A 118 -7.05 -3.26 23.09
N ILE A 119 -6.62 -4.31 23.80
CA ILE A 119 -6.34 -4.25 25.23
C ILE A 119 -5.17 -3.28 25.51
N LEU A 120 -4.03 -3.47 24.84
CA LEU A 120 -2.82 -2.68 25.09
C LEU A 120 -2.96 -1.21 24.69
N SER A 121 -3.81 -0.90 23.71
CA SER A 121 -4.08 0.48 23.29
C SER A 121 -5.14 1.19 24.13
N ASP A 122 -5.64 0.57 25.18
CA ASP A 122 -6.77 1.07 25.97
C ASP A 122 -7.98 1.40 25.07
N ARG A 123 -8.27 0.48 24.14
CA ARG A 123 -9.33 0.56 23.13
C ARG A 123 -9.28 1.82 22.23
N LYS A 124 -8.12 2.46 22.12
CA LYS A 124 -7.91 3.54 21.14
C LYS A 124 -7.81 3.00 19.71
N LEU A 125 -7.47 1.72 19.57
CA LEU A 125 -7.46 0.97 18.32
C LEU A 125 -8.47 -0.17 18.45
N ILE A 126 -9.45 -0.23 17.55
CA ILE A 126 -10.52 -1.25 17.56
C ILE A 126 -10.47 -2.04 16.26
N ASN A 127 -10.38 -3.36 16.35
CA ASN A 127 -10.42 -4.22 15.18
C ASN A 127 -11.86 -4.40 14.67
N THR A 128 -12.05 -4.22 13.38
CA THR A 128 -13.34 -4.45 12.73
C THR A 128 -13.16 -5.03 11.33
N THR A 129 -14.16 -5.74 10.85
CA THR A 129 -14.24 -6.26 9.48
C THR A 129 -14.95 -5.30 8.53
N GLU A 130 -15.68 -4.34 9.09
CA GLU A 130 -16.47 -3.36 8.34
C GLU A 130 -16.14 -1.94 8.82
N ASN A 131 -16.25 -0.96 7.93
CA ASN A 131 -16.05 0.46 8.24
C ASN A 131 -14.70 0.77 8.92
N TYR A 132 -13.64 0.04 8.56
CA TYR A 132 -12.30 0.32 9.04
C TYR A 132 -11.67 1.49 8.27
N GLU A 133 -10.90 2.29 8.99
CA GLU A 133 -10.26 3.50 8.49
C GLU A 133 -8.88 3.20 7.91
N PHE A 134 -8.21 2.18 8.46
CA PHE A 134 -6.90 1.74 7.98
C PHE A 134 -6.71 0.23 8.16
N GLU A 135 -5.70 -0.28 7.47
CA GLU A 135 -5.27 -1.67 7.54
C GLU A 135 -3.85 -1.74 8.08
N LEU A 136 -3.65 -2.60 9.05
CA LEU A 136 -2.32 -3.03 9.48
C LEU A 136 -1.96 -4.31 8.73
N ARG A 137 -1.00 -4.20 7.83
CA ARG A 137 -0.52 -5.33 7.02
C ARG A 137 0.72 -5.92 7.63
N LEU A 138 0.59 -7.13 8.14
CA LEU A 138 1.67 -7.93 8.70
C LEU A 138 2.31 -8.74 7.57
N ILE A 139 3.59 -8.50 7.30
CA ILE A 139 4.32 -9.14 6.21
C ILE A 139 5.45 -9.97 6.80
N GLU A 140 5.26 -11.29 6.79
CA GLU A 140 6.30 -12.23 7.19
C GLU A 140 7.35 -12.36 6.08
N ASN A 141 8.61 -12.11 6.42
CA ASN A 141 9.72 -12.29 5.49
C ASN A 141 10.26 -13.73 5.53
N LYS A 142 11.25 -14.03 4.70
CA LYS A 142 11.87 -15.37 4.62
C LYS A 142 12.59 -15.80 5.92
N LEU A 143 12.98 -14.85 6.76
CA LEU A 143 13.67 -15.09 8.02
C LEU A 143 12.68 -15.25 9.20
N GLY A 144 11.37 -15.17 8.95
CA GLY A 144 10.35 -15.24 10.00
C GLY A 144 10.09 -13.91 10.72
N ASN A 145 10.78 -12.82 10.33
CA ASN A 145 10.52 -11.49 10.89
C ASN A 145 9.21 -10.93 10.32
N CYS A 146 8.54 -10.06 11.09
CA CYS A 146 7.33 -9.37 10.66
C CYS A 146 7.62 -7.88 10.44
N ASN A 147 7.36 -7.41 9.22
CA ASN A 147 7.28 -5.99 8.91
C ASN A 147 5.81 -5.58 8.92
N ILE A 148 5.50 -4.48 9.60
CA ILE A 148 4.14 -4.00 9.76
C ILE A 148 4.02 -2.68 9.00
N MET A 149 3.07 -2.63 8.07
CA MET A 149 2.82 -1.46 7.24
C MET A 149 1.37 -1.01 7.38
N VAL A 150 1.13 0.27 7.15
CA VAL A 150 -0.20 0.90 7.28
C VAL A 150 -0.74 1.26 5.90
N LYS A 151 -1.95 0.83 5.58
CA LYS A 151 -2.72 1.31 4.43
C LYS A 151 -3.86 2.18 4.94
N LEU A 152 -3.91 3.44 4.54
CA LEU A 152 -5.01 4.35 4.87
C LEU A 152 -6.14 4.21 3.84
N TYR A 153 -7.34 3.87 4.29
CA TYR A 153 -8.55 3.84 3.44
C TYR A 153 -9.21 5.22 3.34
N THR A 154 -8.90 6.10 4.27
CA THR A 154 -9.30 7.52 4.20
C THR A 154 -8.57 8.30 3.12
N LEU A 155 -7.38 7.83 2.71
CA LEU A 155 -6.67 8.36 1.55
C LEU A 155 -7.27 7.76 0.27
N LYS A 156 -8.24 8.47 -0.33
CA LYS A 156 -8.90 8.02 -1.56
C LYS A 156 -7.92 7.96 -2.74
N ASP A 157 -7.87 6.81 -3.39
CA ASP A 157 -7.10 6.63 -4.63
C ASP A 157 -7.91 7.18 -5.82
N THR A 158 -7.53 8.37 -6.28
CA THR A 158 -8.17 9.04 -7.42
C THR A 158 -7.37 8.94 -8.71
N ARG A 159 -6.29 8.13 -8.75
CA ARG A 159 -5.42 8.01 -9.94
C ARG A 159 -6.13 7.57 -11.21
N PHE A 160 -7.21 6.82 -11.05
CA PHE A 160 -7.96 6.20 -12.15
C PHE A 160 -9.39 6.77 -12.26
N SER A 161 -9.65 7.96 -11.73
CA SER A 161 -10.95 8.62 -11.79
C SER A 161 -11.38 9.03 -13.22
N TYR A 162 -10.47 9.01 -14.19
CA TYR A 162 -10.77 9.23 -15.61
C TYR A 162 -11.63 8.12 -16.22
N ARG A 163 -11.61 6.92 -15.65
CA ARG A 163 -12.40 5.79 -16.13
C ARG A 163 -13.87 6.01 -15.83
N ARG A 164 -14.69 6.16 -16.87
CA ARG A 164 -16.14 6.33 -16.74
C ARG A 164 -16.84 4.99 -16.54
N ASP A 165 -16.41 3.97 -17.30
CA ASP A 165 -17.02 2.65 -17.30
C ASP A 165 -16.01 1.57 -16.93
N VAL A 166 -16.50 0.51 -16.27
CA VAL A 166 -15.71 -0.64 -15.89
C VAL A 166 -16.46 -1.91 -16.25
N MET A 167 -15.85 -2.74 -17.09
CA MET A 167 -16.37 -4.07 -17.39
C MET A 167 -15.51 -5.15 -16.71
N PRO A 168 -16.07 -6.33 -16.42
CA PRO A 168 -15.30 -7.44 -15.82
C PRO A 168 -14.06 -7.84 -16.64
N THR A 169 -14.13 -7.67 -17.95
CA THR A 169 -13.05 -7.98 -18.92
C THR A 169 -12.06 -6.83 -19.09
N SER A 170 -12.29 -5.66 -18.48
CA SER A 170 -11.39 -4.51 -18.61
C SER A 170 -10.02 -4.81 -18.04
N ILE A 171 -8.96 -4.36 -18.72
CA ILE A 171 -7.59 -4.41 -18.21
C ILE A 171 -7.51 -3.67 -16.86
N LYS A 172 -6.73 -4.21 -15.93
CA LYS A 172 -6.47 -3.52 -14.66
C LYS A 172 -5.77 -2.18 -14.91
N PRO A 173 -6.24 -1.08 -14.32
CA PRO A 173 -5.73 0.27 -14.63
C PRO A 173 -4.21 0.42 -14.46
N VAL A 174 -3.64 -0.24 -13.45
CA VAL A 174 -2.18 -0.26 -13.24
C VAL A 174 -1.46 -0.97 -14.38
N ASN A 175 -2.02 -2.05 -14.92
CA ASN A 175 -1.41 -2.76 -16.05
C ASN A 175 -1.49 -1.89 -17.31
N ALA A 176 -2.61 -1.21 -17.55
CA ALA A 176 -2.74 -0.26 -18.64
C ALA A 176 -1.68 0.86 -18.53
N ALA A 177 -1.51 1.44 -17.35
CA ALA A 177 -0.51 2.48 -17.09
C ALA A 177 0.93 1.96 -17.32
N LEU A 178 1.24 0.73 -16.88
CA LEU A 178 2.54 0.09 -17.12
C LEU A 178 2.78 -0.12 -18.62
N THR A 179 1.77 -0.60 -19.35
CA THR A 179 1.88 -0.79 -20.81
C THR A 179 2.13 0.55 -21.50
N ALA A 180 1.36 1.59 -21.17
CA ALA A 180 1.55 2.92 -21.74
C ALA A 180 2.94 3.50 -21.43
N ALA A 181 3.42 3.36 -20.19
CA ALA A 181 4.74 3.85 -19.78
C ALA A 181 5.88 3.13 -20.54
N LEU A 182 5.78 1.81 -20.71
CA LEU A 182 6.76 1.03 -21.48
C LEU A 182 6.70 1.34 -22.98
N SER A 183 5.52 1.61 -23.53
CA SER A 183 5.37 1.96 -24.94
C SER A 183 5.95 3.32 -25.29
N LYS A 184 6.05 4.23 -24.31
CA LYS A 184 6.56 5.59 -24.50
C LYS A 184 7.98 5.61 -25.10
N GLU A 185 8.82 4.64 -24.75
CA GLU A 185 10.19 4.52 -25.29
C GLU A 185 10.24 4.30 -26.79
N TYR A 186 9.14 3.79 -27.38
CA TYR A 186 9.01 3.49 -28.81
C TYR A 186 8.23 4.56 -29.57
N MET A 187 7.73 5.59 -28.89
CA MET A 187 6.91 6.64 -29.51
C MET A 187 7.76 7.86 -29.84
N LYS A 188 7.51 8.45 -31.00
CA LYS A 188 8.02 9.79 -31.35
C LYS A 188 7.17 10.85 -30.67
N GLU A 189 7.65 12.09 -30.62
CA GLU A 189 7.00 13.20 -29.92
C GLU A 189 5.58 13.49 -30.45
N ASP A 190 5.36 13.28 -31.76
CA ASP A 190 4.09 13.50 -32.48
C ASP A 190 3.37 12.20 -32.85
N ALA A 191 3.70 11.09 -32.19
CA ALA A 191 3.13 9.78 -32.52
C ALA A 191 1.63 9.75 -32.30
N GLN A 192 0.89 9.29 -33.32
CA GLN A 192 -0.52 8.95 -33.18
C GLN A 192 -0.65 7.49 -32.76
N VAL A 193 -1.40 7.25 -31.68
CA VAL A 193 -1.62 5.92 -31.12
C VAL A 193 -3.04 5.48 -31.38
N LEU A 194 -3.21 4.29 -31.95
CA LEU A 194 -4.50 3.65 -32.18
C LEU A 194 -4.53 2.32 -31.42
N ASP A 195 -5.53 2.16 -30.55
CA ASP A 195 -5.88 0.87 -29.97
C ASP A 195 -7.19 0.37 -30.59
N PRO A 196 -7.13 -0.55 -31.58
CA PRO A 196 -8.32 -1.05 -32.25
C PRO A 196 -9.19 -1.96 -31.37
N PHE A 197 -8.70 -2.34 -30.18
CA PHE A 197 -9.40 -3.19 -29.23
C PHE A 197 -9.56 -2.50 -27.87
N CYS A 198 -9.68 -1.18 -27.85
CA CYS A 198 -9.65 -0.34 -26.65
C CYS A 198 -10.71 -0.69 -25.59
N GLY A 199 -11.76 -1.43 -25.94
CA GLY A 199 -12.86 -1.73 -25.03
C GLY A 199 -13.48 -0.47 -24.44
N VAL A 200 -13.41 -0.31 -23.11
CA VAL A 200 -13.89 0.89 -22.39
C VAL A 200 -12.84 2.02 -22.31
N GLY A 201 -11.80 1.96 -23.12
CA GLY A 201 -10.80 3.02 -23.20
C GLY A 201 -9.87 3.15 -21.99
N THR A 202 -9.60 2.08 -21.25
CA THR A 202 -8.76 2.15 -20.04
C THR A 202 -7.31 2.57 -20.33
N MET A 203 -6.80 2.34 -21.55
CA MET A 203 -5.44 2.71 -21.98
C MET A 203 -5.36 4.10 -22.64
N LEU A 204 -6.48 4.62 -23.08
CA LEU A 204 -6.62 5.95 -23.68
C LEU A 204 -6.88 6.99 -22.59
#